data_279b454e29c68be7cd76aab532b3c775
#
_entry.id   279b454e29c68be7cd76aab532b3c775
#
_cell.length_a   1.000
_cell.length_b   1.000
_cell.length_c   1.000
_cell.angle_alpha   90.00
_cell.angle_beta   90.00
_cell.angle_gamma   90.00
#
_symmetry.space_group_name_H-M   'P 1'
#
loop_
_entity.id
_entity.type
_entity.pdbx_description
1 polymer ?
#
loop_
_entity_poly.entity_id
_entity_poly.type
_entity_poly.pdbx_seq_one_letter_code
_entity_poly.pdbx_strand_id
1 'polypeptide(L)'
;MDKCRPSRKQRCWLPSGFCFLAGWLVAATIALWPHISCAIALSHGDILRIGKRVWQNECNGTISGLTAWNQGEDFASLGIGHFIWYPKGRRGPFDESFPKLVSFISKRGAKLPTLLLTSGEQPCPWNSRAEFLQAQHTPEMNQLRQFLADTIDLQAEFLIARLEGALPKMLAEAAPADRANVQQQFERLARTSQGCFALVDYVNFKGEGVLHTERYQGQGWGLLQVLEAMHGTSDAGAVDEFVRAAKATLIRRVHNAPAERHESRWLSGWLRRVNGYSGG
;
A
#
# COMPACT_ATOMS: atom_id res chain seq x y z
N MET A 1 -24.77 -26.86 71.83
CA MET A 1 -24.30 -26.61 73.20
C MET A 1 -23.32 -25.45 73.02
N ASP A 2 -23.82 -24.43 73.39
CA ASP A 2 -23.64 -23.39 74.37
C ASP A 2 -22.69 -22.30 73.88
N LYS A 3 -23.24 -21.14 73.57
CA LYS A 3 -23.40 -19.91 74.39
C LYS A 3 -22.03 -19.34 74.83
N CYS A 4 -21.67 -18.09 74.61
CA CYS A 4 -22.27 -16.88 75.10
C CYS A 4 -21.54 -15.64 74.54
N ARG A 5 -22.27 -14.61 74.25
CA ARG A 5 -21.91 -13.15 74.25
C ARG A 5 -21.83 -12.68 75.75
N PRO A 6 -21.55 -11.36 76.06
CA PRO A 6 -20.97 -10.21 75.30
C PRO A 6 -20.00 -9.36 76.19
N SER A 7 -19.60 -8.21 75.68
CA SER A 7 -19.63 -6.85 76.27
C SER A 7 -18.26 -6.07 76.17
N ARG A 8 -18.32 -4.93 75.79
CA ARG A 8 -18.50 -3.54 76.19
C ARG A 8 -17.37 -2.61 75.72
N LYS A 9 -17.82 -1.67 74.97
CA LYS A 9 -17.36 -0.27 74.79
C LYS A 9 -16.15 0.22 75.66
N GLN A 10 -15.19 0.87 75.04
CA GLN A 10 -14.69 2.15 75.46
C GLN A 10 -14.24 3.03 74.33
N ARG A 11 -14.70 4.30 74.37
CA ARG A 11 -14.31 5.39 73.48
C ARG A 11 -13.06 6.03 74.04
N CYS A 12 -12.13 6.48 73.21
CA CYS A 12 -11.27 7.63 73.50
C CYS A 12 -10.80 8.25 72.16
N TRP A 13 -11.27 9.41 71.90
CA TRP A 13 -10.67 10.69 71.56
C TRP A 13 -9.56 10.75 70.51
N LEU A 14 -9.82 11.59 69.52
CA LEU A 14 -8.95 12.16 68.48
C LEU A 14 -7.84 13.03 69.09
N PRO A 15 -6.72 13.27 68.39
CA PRO A 15 -6.65 14.56 67.74
C PRO A 15 -6.15 14.52 66.27
N SER A 16 -6.56 15.58 65.61
CA SER A 16 -6.25 16.08 64.28
C SER A 16 -4.79 15.94 63.83
N GLY A 17 -4.59 15.27 62.69
CA GLY A 17 -3.34 15.31 61.97
C GLY A 17 -3.62 15.54 60.49
N PHE A 18 -3.25 16.71 59.99
CA PHE A 18 -3.31 17.11 58.58
C PHE A 18 -2.48 16.14 57.74
N CYS A 19 -3.10 15.33 56.90
CA CYS A 19 -2.40 14.63 55.83
C CYS A 19 -2.51 15.47 54.54
N PHE A 20 -1.39 16.06 54.19
CA PHE A 20 -1.19 16.65 52.86
C PHE A 20 -1.24 15.51 51.81
N LEU A 21 -2.31 15.44 51.06
CA LEU A 21 -2.38 14.66 49.83
C LEU A 21 -1.61 15.43 48.74
N ALA A 22 -0.34 15.07 48.57
CA ALA A 22 0.43 15.46 47.39
C ALA A 22 -0.14 14.70 46.17
N GLY A 23 -1.06 15.33 45.44
CA GLY A 23 -1.55 14.84 44.17
C GLY A 23 -0.44 14.94 43.13
N TRP A 24 0.10 13.81 42.71
CA TRP A 24 0.97 13.73 41.54
C TRP A 24 0.08 13.87 40.30
N LEU A 25 0.03 15.09 39.74
CA LEU A 25 -0.47 15.32 38.36
C LEU A 25 0.56 14.73 37.40
N VAL A 26 0.31 13.50 36.96
CA VAL A 26 1.00 12.94 35.80
C VAL A 26 0.42 13.68 34.56
N ALA A 27 1.10 14.74 34.16
CA ALA A 27 0.84 15.37 32.88
C ALA A 27 1.25 14.37 31.78
N ALA A 28 0.27 13.65 31.23
CA ALA A 28 0.47 12.89 30.01
C ALA A 28 0.72 13.90 28.87
N THR A 29 1.97 14.16 28.57
CA THR A 29 2.37 14.84 27.34
C THR A 29 2.03 13.92 26.18
N ILE A 30 0.84 14.09 25.61
CA ILE A 30 0.52 13.57 24.28
C ILE A 30 1.47 14.31 23.34
N ALA A 31 2.55 13.63 22.95
CA ALA A 31 3.41 14.09 21.88
C ALA A 31 2.54 14.10 20.60
N LEU A 32 2.00 15.27 20.27
CA LEU A 32 1.44 15.55 18.95
C LEU A 32 2.62 15.46 17.96
N TRP A 33 2.84 14.27 17.43
CA TRP A 33 3.71 14.12 16.27
C TRP A 33 3.02 14.89 15.14
N PRO A 34 3.70 15.87 14.53
CA PRO A 34 3.14 16.53 13.37
C PRO A 34 2.88 15.44 12.33
N HIS A 35 1.63 15.32 11.90
CA HIS A 35 1.28 14.56 10.72
C HIS A 35 1.96 15.26 9.54
N ILE A 36 3.20 14.89 9.26
CA ILE A 36 3.89 15.33 8.06
C ILE A 36 3.21 14.58 6.92
N SER A 37 2.16 15.19 6.38
CA SER A 37 1.64 14.83 5.08
C SER A 37 2.70 15.27 4.08
N CYS A 38 3.56 14.37 3.68
CA CYS A 38 4.47 14.59 2.56
C CYS A 38 3.63 14.52 1.28
N ALA A 39 2.95 15.63 0.95
CA ALA A 39 2.26 15.74 -0.32
C ALA A 39 3.33 15.74 -1.43
N ILE A 40 3.26 14.73 -2.28
CA ILE A 40 4.16 14.60 -3.43
C ILE A 40 3.76 15.66 -4.46
N ALA A 41 4.57 16.71 -4.59
CA ALA A 41 4.32 17.82 -5.51
C ALA A 41 4.78 17.44 -6.93
N LEU A 42 3.86 16.99 -7.76
CA LEU A 42 4.09 16.67 -9.16
C LEU A 42 3.25 17.56 -10.08
N SER A 43 3.80 17.92 -11.23
CA SER A 43 3.01 18.54 -12.29
C SER A 43 2.03 17.51 -12.89
N HIS A 44 0.92 17.99 -13.48
CA HIS A 44 -0.01 17.11 -14.20
C HIS A 44 0.72 16.31 -15.31
N GLY A 45 1.68 16.93 -16.00
CA GLY A 45 2.50 16.24 -16.99
C GLY A 45 3.36 15.12 -16.41
N ASP A 46 3.87 15.27 -15.18
CA ASP A 46 4.62 14.21 -14.47
C ASP A 46 3.69 13.06 -14.08
N ILE A 47 2.52 13.38 -13.55
CA ILE A 47 1.49 12.39 -13.18
C ILE A 47 1.12 11.54 -14.39
N LEU A 48 0.84 12.17 -15.52
CA LEU A 48 0.50 11.47 -16.77
C LEU A 48 1.67 10.60 -17.28
N ARG A 49 2.91 11.08 -17.18
CA ARG A 49 4.10 10.28 -17.53
C ARG A 49 4.23 9.04 -16.65
N ILE A 50 4.04 9.18 -15.35
CA ILE A 50 4.06 8.06 -14.39
C ILE A 50 2.97 7.07 -14.77
N GLY A 51 1.73 7.52 -14.99
CA GLY A 51 0.62 6.66 -15.39
C GLY A 51 0.90 5.87 -16.66
N LYS A 52 1.44 6.52 -17.70
CA LYS A 52 1.81 5.84 -18.96
C LYS A 52 2.91 4.80 -18.76
N ARG A 53 3.90 5.06 -17.91
CA ARG A 53 4.96 4.09 -17.62
C ARG A 53 4.43 2.89 -16.83
N VAL A 54 3.54 3.10 -15.84
CA VAL A 54 2.87 2.01 -15.12
C VAL A 54 2.02 1.19 -16.10
N TRP A 55 1.23 1.84 -16.96
CA TRP A 55 0.46 1.17 -18.01
C TRP A 55 1.33 0.33 -18.93
N GLN A 56 2.50 0.85 -19.34
CA GLN A 56 3.45 0.10 -20.15
C GLN A 56 3.96 -1.13 -19.39
N ASN A 57 4.29 -1.02 -18.12
CA ASN A 57 4.84 -2.11 -17.31
C ASN A 57 3.81 -3.22 -17.01
N GLU A 58 2.55 -2.84 -16.74
CA GLU A 58 1.49 -3.78 -16.34
C GLU A 58 0.70 -4.33 -17.53
N CYS A 59 0.46 -3.50 -18.53
CA CYS A 59 -0.49 -3.78 -19.60
C CYS A 59 0.16 -3.73 -21.00
N ASN A 60 1.49 -3.66 -21.10
CA ASN A 60 2.22 -3.45 -22.38
C ASN A 60 1.74 -2.21 -23.15
N GLY A 61 1.15 -1.21 -22.48
CA GLY A 61 0.59 -0.02 -23.12
C GLY A 61 -0.63 -0.28 -24.01
N THR A 62 -1.27 -1.44 -23.91
CA THR A 62 -2.42 -1.80 -24.76
C THR A 62 -3.75 -1.55 -24.05
N ILE A 63 -4.77 -1.15 -24.81
CA ILE A 63 -6.14 -0.95 -24.29
C ILE A 63 -6.72 -2.29 -23.80
N SER A 64 -6.48 -3.38 -24.51
CA SER A 64 -6.93 -4.72 -24.11
C SER A 64 -6.31 -5.17 -22.79
N GLY A 65 -5.06 -4.78 -22.52
CA GLY A 65 -4.37 -5.07 -21.26
C GLY A 65 -4.97 -4.38 -20.04
N LEU A 66 -5.78 -3.31 -20.23
CA LEU A 66 -6.49 -2.65 -19.12
C LEU A 66 -7.56 -3.52 -18.45
N THR A 67 -7.88 -4.67 -19.03
CA THR A 67 -8.84 -5.64 -18.47
C THR A 67 -8.25 -7.04 -18.60
N ALA A 68 -7.79 -7.58 -17.49
CA ALA A 68 -7.14 -8.88 -17.44
C ALA A 68 -7.72 -9.75 -16.31
N TRP A 69 -7.65 -11.07 -16.50
CA TRP A 69 -7.83 -12.06 -15.43
C TRP A 69 -6.84 -13.19 -15.71
N ASN A 70 -5.76 -13.19 -14.96
CA ASN A 70 -4.66 -14.12 -15.19
C ASN A 70 -5.06 -15.55 -14.79
N GLN A 71 -4.42 -16.53 -15.42
CA GLN A 71 -4.63 -17.92 -15.07
C GLN A 71 -4.12 -18.18 -13.65
N GLY A 72 -4.97 -18.82 -12.82
CA GLY A 72 -4.65 -19.14 -11.42
C GLY A 72 -4.96 -18.00 -10.45
N GLU A 73 -5.50 -16.87 -10.90
CA GLU A 73 -6.01 -15.81 -10.02
C GLU A 73 -7.53 -15.95 -9.82
N ASP A 74 -8.00 -15.55 -8.64
CA ASP A 74 -9.41 -15.57 -8.24
C ASP A 74 -10.08 -14.19 -8.36
N PHE A 75 -9.49 -13.27 -9.12
CA PHE A 75 -9.93 -11.89 -9.28
C PHE A 75 -9.64 -11.34 -10.68
N ALA A 76 -10.40 -10.32 -11.07
CA ALA A 76 -10.07 -9.49 -12.22
C ALA A 76 -9.04 -8.41 -11.86
N SER A 77 -8.15 -8.10 -12.79
CA SER A 77 -7.13 -7.06 -12.72
C SER A 77 -7.45 -5.97 -13.74
N LEU A 78 -7.77 -4.75 -13.30
CA LEU A 78 -8.32 -3.70 -14.14
C LEU A 78 -7.53 -2.39 -14.03
N GLY A 79 -7.51 -1.63 -15.13
CA GLY A 79 -6.80 -0.35 -15.21
C GLY A 79 -5.29 -0.47 -15.31
N ILE A 80 -4.60 0.69 -15.32
CA ILE A 80 -3.15 0.79 -15.55
C ILE A 80 -2.30 0.10 -14.47
N GLY A 81 -2.81 -0.01 -13.25
CA GLY A 81 -2.12 -0.65 -12.12
C GLY A 81 -2.60 -2.07 -11.83
N HIS A 82 -3.36 -2.69 -12.72
CA HIS A 82 -3.99 -4.00 -12.50
C HIS A 82 -4.69 -4.07 -11.14
N PHE A 83 -5.56 -3.08 -10.87
CA PHE A 83 -6.33 -2.98 -9.64
C PHE A 83 -7.25 -4.19 -9.45
N ILE A 84 -7.19 -4.80 -8.29
CA ILE A 84 -7.86 -6.06 -7.98
C ILE A 84 -9.35 -5.85 -7.73
N TRP A 85 -10.18 -6.72 -8.33
CA TRP A 85 -11.61 -6.76 -8.12
C TRP A 85 -12.09 -8.20 -7.92
N TYR A 86 -12.52 -8.51 -6.70
CA TYR A 86 -12.99 -9.86 -6.36
C TYR A 86 -14.47 -10.07 -6.70
N PRO A 87 -14.86 -11.28 -7.14
CA PRO A 87 -16.25 -11.68 -7.24
C PRO A 87 -17.00 -11.56 -5.92
N LYS A 88 -18.33 -11.48 -5.99
CA LYS A 88 -19.19 -11.38 -4.82
C LYS A 88 -18.95 -12.54 -3.84
N GLY A 89 -18.71 -12.19 -2.57
CA GLY A 89 -18.48 -13.16 -1.51
C GLY A 89 -17.11 -13.83 -1.52
N ARG A 90 -16.23 -13.45 -2.45
CA ARG A 90 -14.83 -13.88 -2.45
C ARG A 90 -13.92 -12.81 -1.89
N ARG A 91 -12.91 -13.24 -1.19
CA ARG A 91 -11.79 -12.39 -0.74
C ARG A 91 -10.51 -13.24 -0.83
N GLY A 92 -9.39 -12.58 -1.05
CA GLY A 92 -8.09 -13.21 -1.13
C GLY A 92 -7.06 -12.49 -0.27
N PRO A 93 -5.79 -12.85 -0.39
CA PRO A 93 -4.72 -12.27 0.42
C PRO A 93 -4.37 -10.84 0.04
N PHE A 94 -4.84 -10.36 -1.11
CA PHE A 94 -4.52 -9.03 -1.62
C PHE A 94 -5.61 -8.02 -1.31
N ASP A 95 -5.23 -6.74 -1.13
CA ASP A 95 -6.17 -5.65 -0.95
C ASP A 95 -6.99 -5.40 -2.21
N GLU A 96 -8.32 -5.41 -2.07
CA GLU A 96 -9.22 -5.10 -3.17
C GLU A 96 -9.16 -3.60 -3.48
N SER A 97 -8.60 -3.26 -4.64
CA SER A 97 -8.25 -1.89 -4.96
C SER A 97 -9.09 -1.25 -6.07
N PHE A 98 -9.74 -2.04 -6.93
CA PHE A 98 -10.53 -1.49 -8.02
C PHE A 98 -11.77 -0.70 -7.56
N PRO A 99 -12.58 -1.16 -6.58
CA PRO A 99 -13.69 -0.36 -6.05
C PRO A 99 -13.23 0.96 -5.42
N LYS A 100 -12.04 0.97 -4.79
CA LYS A 100 -11.42 2.18 -4.23
C LYS A 100 -11.05 3.17 -5.33
N LEU A 101 -10.47 2.67 -6.44
CA LEU A 101 -10.20 3.47 -7.63
C LEU A 101 -11.47 4.08 -8.21
N VAL A 102 -12.52 3.28 -8.41
CA VAL A 102 -13.81 3.76 -8.96
C VAL A 102 -14.36 4.89 -8.09
N SER A 103 -14.36 4.71 -6.77
CA SER A 103 -14.79 5.75 -5.81
C SER A 103 -13.94 7.02 -5.92
N PHE A 104 -12.62 6.87 -6.06
CA PHE A 104 -11.68 7.99 -6.20
C PHE A 104 -11.93 8.80 -7.47
N ILE A 105 -12.11 8.10 -8.61
CA ILE A 105 -12.37 8.73 -9.92
C ILE A 105 -13.75 9.39 -9.95
N SER A 106 -14.77 8.74 -9.39
CA SER A 106 -16.12 9.29 -9.29
C SER A 106 -16.16 10.59 -8.48
N LYS A 107 -15.45 10.66 -7.35
CA LYS A 107 -15.33 11.88 -6.53
C LYS A 107 -14.65 13.04 -7.26
N ARG A 108 -13.92 12.77 -8.34
CA ARG A 108 -13.28 13.78 -9.21
C ARG A 108 -14.14 14.16 -10.42
N GLY A 109 -15.40 13.71 -10.44
CA GLY A 109 -16.39 14.12 -11.43
C GLY A 109 -16.36 13.35 -12.74
N ALA A 110 -15.56 12.27 -12.86
CA ALA A 110 -15.59 11.45 -14.07
C ALA A 110 -16.90 10.66 -14.18
N LYS A 111 -17.46 10.63 -15.37
CA LYS A 111 -18.69 9.89 -15.67
C LYS A 111 -18.41 8.40 -15.76
N LEU A 112 -18.97 7.63 -14.82
CA LEU A 112 -18.79 6.18 -14.79
C LEU A 112 -19.58 5.48 -15.92
N PRO A 113 -19.03 4.42 -16.54
CA PRO A 113 -19.80 3.55 -17.46
C PRO A 113 -20.90 2.79 -16.69
N THR A 114 -21.94 2.37 -17.41
CA THR A 114 -23.12 1.69 -16.82
C THR A 114 -22.74 0.49 -15.94
N LEU A 115 -21.73 -0.27 -16.33
CA LEU A 115 -21.21 -1.40 -15.57
C LEU A 115 -20.76 -1.02 -14.14
N LEU A 116 -20.37 0.24 -13.90
CA LEU A 116 -19.87 0.76 -12.63
C LEU A 116 -20.88 1.65 -11.89
N LEU A 117 -22.09 1.84 -12.42
CA LEU A 117 -23.11 2.78 -11.87
C LEU A 117 -23.95 2.21 -10.73
N THR A 118 -23.93 0.91 -10.51
CA THR A 118 -24.78 0.29 -9.49
C THR A 118 -24.29 0.67 -8.09
N SER A 119 -25.22 1.14 -7.24
CA SER A 119 -24.98 1.78 -5.95
C SER A 119 -24.34 0.83 -4.92
N GLY A 120 -23.25 1.26 -4.30
CA GLY A 120 -22.59 0.58 -3.20
C GLY A 120 -21.26 -0.09 -3.57
N GLU A 121 -20.69 -0.81 -2.61
CA GLU A 121 -19.52 -1.67 -2.85
C GLU A 121 -19.92 -2.80 -3.80
N GLN A 122 -19.63 -2.61 -5.09
CA GLN A 122 -19.97 -3.59 -6.12
C GLN A 122 -18.97 -4.71 -6.16
N PRO A 123 -19.44 -5.94 -6.06
CA PRO A 123 -18.62 -7.09 -6.43
C PRO A 123 -18.34 -7.06 -7.93
N CYS A 124 -17.22 -7.66 -8.34
CA CYS A 124 -16.92 -7.92 -9.73
C CYS A 124 -18.12 -8.62 -10.41
N PRO A 125 -18.59 -8.15 -11.58
CA PRO A 125 -19.76 -8.71 -12.24
C PRO A 125 -19.53 -10.13 -12.79
N TRP A 126 -18.27 -10.53 -12.89
CA TRP A 126 -17.89 -11.87 -13.33
C TRP A 126 -17.54 -12.74 -12.14
N ASN A 127 -18.16 -13.92 -12.03
CA ASN A 127 -17.93 -14.85 -10.91
C ASN A 127 -16.74 -15.78 -11.15
N SER A 128 -16.24 -15.81 -12.38
CA SER A 128 -15.12 -16.66 -12.79
C SER A 128 -14.34 -16.07 -13.95
N ARG A 129 -13.10 -16.56 -14.11
CA ARG A 129 -12.30 -16.23 -15.30
C ARG A 129 -12.99 -16.62 -16.61
N ALA A 130 -13.74 -17.70 -16.63
CA ALA A 130 -14.48 -18.13 -17.84
C ALA A 130 -15.53 -17.10 -18.24
N GLU A 131 -16.35 -16.62 -17.31
CA GLU A 131 -17.33 -15.56 -17.54
C GLU A 131 -16.66 -14.25 -18.00
N PHE A 132 -15.55 -13.88 -17.37
CA PHE A 132 -14.77 -12.71 -17.75
C PHE A 132 -14.28 -12.83 -19.21
N LEU A 133 -13.75 -13.98 -19.61
CA LEU A 133 -13.28 -14.22 -20.98
C LEU A 133 -14.42 -14.20 -22.00
N GLN A 134 -15.61 -14.71 -21.65
CA GLN A 134 -16.79 -14.61 -22.50
C GLN A 134 -17.25 -13.16 -22.70
N ALA A 135 -17.08 -12.32 -21.67
CA ALA A 135 -17.43 -10.91 -21.72
C ALA A 135 -16.44 -10.04 -22.52
N GLN A 136 -15.29 -10.55 -22.93
CA GLN A 136 -14.18 -9.77 -23.50
C GLN A 136 -14.55 -8.92 -24.73
N HIS A 137 -15.58 -9.31 -25.48
CA HIS A 137 -16.01 -8.63 -26.71
C HIS A 137 -17.38 -7.96 -26.58
N THR A 138 -17.93 -7.87 -25.35
CA THR A 138 -19.22 -7.20 -25.13
C THR A 138 -19.08 -5.67 -25.21
N PRO A 139 -20.18 -4.96 -25.56
CA PRO A 139 -20.19 -3.50 -25.54
C PRO A 139 -19.81 -2.91 -24.17
N GLU A 140 -20.24 -3.53 -23.07
CA GLU A 140 -19.97 -3.10 -21.68
C GLU A 140 -18.48 -3.21 -21.36
N MET A 141 -17.82 -4.29 -21.77
CA MET A 141 -16.37 -4.45 -21.61
C MET A 141 -15.61 -3.40 -22.42
N ASN A 142 -16.05 -3.11 -23.63
CA ASN A 142 -15.44 -2.08 -24.47
C ASN A 142 -15.63 -0.68 -23.87
N GLN A 143 -16.79 -0.37 -23.32
CA GLN A 143 -17.03 0.89 -22.57
C GLN A 143 -16.15 0.99 -21.33
N LEU A 144 -15.98 -0.10 -20.57
CA LEU A 144 -15.08 -0.15 -19.42
C LEU A 144 -13.63 0.12 -19.85
N ARG A 145 -13.14 -0.53 -20.92
CA ARG A 145 -11.78 -0.30 -21.44
C ARG A 145 -11.56 1.14 -21.87
N GLN A 146 -12.53 1.72 -22.59
CA GLN A 146 -12.45 3.11 -23.02
C GLN A 146 -12.41 4.05 -21.80
N PHE A 147 -13.28 3.85 -20.82
CA PHE A 147 -13.26 4.60 -19.57
C PHE A 147 -11.90 4.53 -18.86
N LEU A 148 -11.31 3.33 -18.77
CA LEU A 148 -9.99 3.14 -18.17
C LEU A 148 -8.88 3.81 -19.01
N ALA A 149 -8.99 3.81 -20.34
CA ALA A 149 -8.05 4.53 -21.19
C ALA A 149 -8.18 6.06 -21.09
N ASP A 150 -9.40 6.56 -20.92
CA ASP A 150 -9.67 8.01 -20.82
C ASP A 150 -9.36 8.61 -19.44
N THR A 151 -9.12 7.76 -18.43
CA THR A 151 -8.87 8.18 -17.03
C THR A 151 -7.49 7.79 -16.51
N ILE A 152 -6.49 7.65 -17.40
CA ILE A 152 -5.12 7.26 -17.02
C ILE A 152 -4.51 8.23 -16.01
N ASP A 153 -4.73 9.52 -16.17
CA ASP A 153 -4.28 10.58 -15.25
C ASP A 153 -4.88 10.41 -13.85
N LEU A 154 -6.18 10.20 -13.75
CA LEU A 154 -6.86 9.95 -12.47
C LEU A 154 -6.43 8.64 -11.80
N GLN A 155 -6.14 7.62 -12.60
CA GLN A 155 -5.58 6.35 -12.08
C GLN A 155 -4.16 6.56 -11.56
N ALA A 156 -3.34 7.37 -12.23
CA ALA A 156 -2.02 7.72 -11.76
C ALA A 156 -2.08 8.56 -10.46
N GLU A 157 -2.99 9.52 -10.36
CA GLU A 157 -3.26 10.25 -9.12
C GLU A 157 -3.65 9.30 -7.97
N PHE A 158 -4.47 8.30 -8.25
CA PHE A 158 -4.84 7.29 -7.25
C PHE A 158 -3.64 6.48 -6.77
N LEU A 159 -2.73 6.09 -7.67
CA LEU A 159 -1.50 5.40 -7.30
C LEU A 159 -0.59 6.27 -6.42
N ILE A 160 -0.48 7.56 -6.73
CA ILE A 160 0.27 8.53 -5.92
C ILE A 160 -0.37 8.69 -4.54
N ALA A 161 -1.69 8.85 -4.46
CA ALA A 161 -2.40 8.95 -3.18
C ALA A 161 -2.24 7.68 -2.33
N ARG A 162 -2.21 6.49 -2.95
CA ARG A 162 -1.88 5.24 -2.25
C ARG A 162 -0.46 5.23 -1.72
N LEU A 163 0.51 5.72 -2.50
CA LEU A 163 1.90 5.84 -2.08
C LEU A 163 2.04 6.79 -0.88
N GLU A 164 1.38 7.95 -0.91
CA GLU A 164 1.36 8.89 0.23
C GLU A 164 0.77 8.23 1.48
N GLY A 165 -0.32 7.47 1.34
CA GLY A 165 -0.92 6.69 2.42
C GLY A 165 -0.09 5.50 2.91
N ALA A 166 0.90 5.04 2.14
CA ALA A 166 1.80 3.95 2.50
C ALA A 166 2.89 4.40 3.50
N LEU A 167 3.40 5.63 3.38
CA LEU A 167 4.50 6.11 4.22
C LEU A 167 4.19 6.03 5.72
N PRO A 168 3.05 6.53 6.25
CA PRO A 168 2.73 6.40 7.68
C PRO A 168 2.69 4.95 8.15
N LYS A 169 2.20 4.02 7.34
CA LYS A 169 2.15 2.59 7.67
C LYS A 169 3.55 1.99 7.73
N MET A 170 4.40 2.34 6.76
CA MET A 170 5.80 1.90 6.74
C MET A 170 6.56 2.43 7.96
N LEU A 171 6.36 3.69 8.34
CA LEU A 171 6.98 4.28 9.54
C LEU A 171 6.47 3.64 10.84
N ALA A 172 5.21 3.23 10.90
CA ALA A 172 4.66 2.52 12.05
C ALA A 172 5.26 1.11 12.19
N GLU A 173 5.48 0.40 11.06
CA GLU A 173 6.04 -0.95 11.01
C GLU A 173 7.57 -0.96 11.22
N ALA A 174 8.29 0.05 10.72
CA ALA A 174 9.73 0.15 10.83
C ALA A 174 10.20 0.21 12.30
N ALA A 175 11.35 -0.42 12.57
CA ALA A 175 12.00 -0.30 13.88
C ALA A 175 12.24 1.19 14.22
N PRO A 176 12.10 1.61 15.50
CA PRO A 176 12.25 3.02 15.87
C PRO A 176 13.56 3.66 15.37
N ALA A 177 14.66 2.90 15.35
CA ALA A 177 15.95 3.37 14.88
C ALA A 177 15.98 3.66 13.36
N ASP A 178 15.15 2.97 12.56
CA ASP A 178 15.18 3.04 11.10
C ASP A 178 14.18 4.05 10.53
N ARG A 179 13.20 4.51 11.33
CA ARG A 179 12.11 5.39 10.87
C ARG A 179 12.62 6.65 10.20
N ALA A 180 13.61 7.32 10.80
CA ALA A 180 14.18 8.54 10.23
C ALA A 180 14.85 8.27 8.88
N ASN A 181 15.56 7.16 8.75
CA ASN A 181 16.17 6.75 7.48
C ASN A 181 15.09 6.44 6.43
N VAL A 182 14.07 5.63 6.76
CA VAL A 182 12.98 5.29 5.83
C VAL A 182 12.28 6.55 5.31
N GLN A 183 11.97 7.49 6.19
CA GLN A 183 11.37 8.76 5.82
C GLN A 183 12.28 9.56 4.88
N GLN A 184 13.56 9.72 5.24
CA GLN A 184 14.55 10.42 4.43
C GLN A 184 14.70 9.82 3.03
N GLN A 185 14.80 8.49 2.92
CA GLN A 185 14.95 7.83 1.63
C GLN A 185 13.70 7.98 0.76
N PHE A 186 12.50 7.87 1.36
CA PHE A 186 11.26 8.14 0.67
C PHE A 186 11.21 9.57 0.12
N GLU A 187 11.51 10.57 0.94
CA GLU A 187 11.52 11.98 0.55
C GLU A 187 12.54 12.29 -0.54
N ARG A 188 13.75 11.71 -0.49
CA ARG A 188 14.77 11.83 -1.53
C ARG A 188 14.26 11.40 -2.89
N LEU A 189 13.59 10.25 -2.95
CA LEU A 189 13.01 9.74 -4.19
C LEU A 189 11.80 10.58 -4.62
N ALA A 190 10.95 10.98 -3.69
CA ALA A 190 9.73 11.74 -3.97
C ALA A 190 9.98 13.15 -4.55
N ARG A 191 11.21 13.68 -4.47
CA ARG A 191 11.58 14.99 -5.04
C ARG A 191 11.65 15.00 -6.56
N THR A 192 11.71 13.87 -7.22
CA THR A 192 11.82 13.78 -8.68
C THR A 192 10.71 12.93 -9.28
N SER A 193 10.27 13.28 -10.47
CA SER A 193 9.27 12.47 -11.22
C SER A 193 9.75 11.04 -11.44
N GLN A 194 11.04 10.83 -11.67
CA GLN A 194 11.65 9.51 -11.84
C GLN A 194 11.65 8.70 -10.55
N GLY A 195 11.98 9.32 -9.42
CA GLY A 195 11.94 8.68 -8.11
C GLY A 195 10.50 8.37 -7.68
N CYS A 196 9.56 9.30 -7.91
CA CYS A 196 8.14 9.04 -7.68
C CYS A 196 7.63 7.85 -8.50
N PHE A 197 8.02 7.76 -9.78
CA PHE A 197 7.68 6.60 -10.60
C PHE A 197 8.24 5.30 -10.00
N ALA A 198 9.50 5.29 -9.56
CA ALA A 198 10.12 4.11 -8.95
C ALA A 198 9.37 3.67 -7.68
N LEU A 199 9.01 4.62 -6.82
CA LEU A 199 8.21 4.35 -5.60
C LEU A 199 6.83 3.80 -5.93
N VAL A 200 6.08 4.46 -6.82
CA VAL A 200 4.73 4.07 -7.25
C VAL A 200 4.74 2.69 -7.88
N ASP A 201 5.64 2.47 -8.85
CA ASP A 201 5.72 1.21 -9.57
C ASP A 201 6.14 0.05 -8.65
N TYR A 202 7.08 0.29 -7.72
CA TYR A 202 7.52 -0.74 -6.79
C TYR A 202 6.43 -1.13 -5.78
N VAL A 203 5.70 -0.16 -5.23
CA VAL A 203 4.53 -0.45 -4.35
C VAL A 203 3.47 -1.24 -5.10
N ASN A 204 3.16 -0.83 -6.33
CA ASN A 204 2.18 -1.56 -7.15
C ASN A 204 2.65 -2.99 -7.48
N PHE A 205 3.95 -3.17 -7.66
CA PHE A 205 4.57 -4.44 -8.06
C PHE A 205 4.82 -5.39 -6.89
N LYS A 206 5.26 -4.90 -5.71
CA LYS A 206 5.74 -5.72 -4.59
C LYS A 206 5.10 -5.38 -3.25
N GLY A 207 4.22 -4.39 -3.21
CA GLY A 207 3.55 -3.96 -1.99
C GLY A 207 4.35 -3.00 -1.12
N GLU A 208 3.71 -2.57 -0.05
CA GLU A 208 4.26 -1.63 0.92
C GLU A 208 5.35 -2.28 1.81
N GLY A 209 5.31 -3.60 2.02
CA GLY A 209 6.24 -4.33 2.87
C GLY A 209 5.88 -4.33 4.35
N VAL A 210 4.63 -3.96 4.68
CA VAL A 210 4.13 -3.91 6.06
C VAL A 210 3.43 -5.19 6.51
N LEU A 211 3.03 -6.07 5.58
CA LEU A 211 2.30 -7.28 5.92
C LEU A 211 3.26 -8.39 6.39
N HIS A 212 2.98 -8.96 7.57
CA HIS A 212 3.75 -10.09 8.10
C HIS A 212 3.63 -11.37 7.27
N THR A 213 2.54 -11.51 6.49
CA THR A 213 2.32 -12.62 5.55
C THR A 213 3.18 -12.51 4.28
N GLU A 214 3.75 -11.33 4.00
CA GLU A 214 4.62 -11.08 2.86
C GLU A 214 6.10 -11.15 3.27
N ARG A 215 6.48 -12.27 3.92
CA ARG A 215 7.86 -12.51 4.40
C ARG A 215 8.27 -13.95 4.17
N TYR A 216 9.51 -14.16 3.78
CA TYR A 216 10.17 -15.46 3.81
C TYR A 216 11.31 -15.41 4.82
N GLN A 217 11.39 -16.39 5.71
CA GLN A 217 12.39 -16.43 6.78
C GLN A 217 12.44 -15.13 7.60
N GLY A 218 11.25 -14.55 7.88
CA GLY A 218 11.12 -13.30 8.62
C GLY A 218 11.47 -12.02 7.83
N GLN A 219 11.90 -12.13 6.57
CA GLN A 219 12.32 -10.99 5.74
C GLN A 219 11.30 -10.66 4.65
N GLY A 220 10.83 -9.42 4.65
CA GLY A 220 9.94 -8.87 3.64
C GLY A 220 10.67 -8.44 2.36
N TRP A 221 9.87 -8.06 1.36
CA TRP A 221 10.36 -7.65 0.04
C TRP A 221 9.65 -6.43 -0.55
N GLY A 222 8.82 -5.76 0.23
CA GLY A 222 8.10 -4.57 -0.21
C GLY A 222 8.94 -3.29 -0.14
N LEU A 223 8.29 -2.15 -0.37
CA LEU A 223 8.96 -0.85 -0.42
C LEU A 223 9.71 -0.53 0.88
N LEU A 224 9.13 -0.83 2.04
CA LEU A 224 9.77 -0.60 3.34
C LEU A 224 11.18 -1.20 3.37
N GLN A 225 11.34 -2.49 3.01
CA GLN A 225 12.62 -3.18 3.07
C GLN A 225 13.65 -2.64 2.06
N VAL A 226 13.19 -2.06 0.97
CA VAL A 226 14.08 -1.37 0.02
C VAL A 226 14.58 -0.06 0.61
N LEU A 227 13.69 0.73 1.23
CA LEU A 227 14.07 2.01 1.86
C LEU A 227 14.97 1.81 3.08
N GLU A 228 14.73 0.77 3.89
CA GLU A 228 15.60 0.37 5.00
C GLU A 228 17.05 0.05 4.55
N ALA A 229 17.18 -0.51 3.34
CA ALA A 229 18.48 -0.87 2.77
C ALA A 229 19.21 0.30 2.09
N MET A 230 18.61 1.49 2.03
CA MET A 230 19.22 2.71 1.47
C MET A 230 19.76 3.59 2.60
N HIS A 231 20.93 4.23 2.37
CA HIS A 231 21.57 5.07 3.39
C HIS A 231 22.19 6.35 2.81
N GLY A 232 22.01 6.61 1.52
CA GLY A 232 22.53 7.80 0.87
C GLY A 232 21.92 9.10 1.42
N THR A 233 22.67 10.18 1.32
CA THR A 233 22.24 11.51 1.80
C THR A 233 22.05 12.52 0.68
N SER A 234 22.63 12.27 -0.52
CA SER A 234 22.49 13.12 -1.69
C SER A 234 21.27 12.70 -2.54
N ASP A 235 20.57 13.66 -3.10
CA ASP A 235 19.49 13.39 -4.07
C ASP A 235 20.04 12.85 -5.39
N ALA A 236 21.27 13.25 -5.76
CA ALA A 236 21.95 12.70 -6.91
C ALA A 236 22.21 11.19 -6.70
N GLY A 237 21.78 10.37 -7.67
CA GLY A 237 21.94 8.91 -7.59
C GLY A 237 20.93 8.20 -6.67
N ALA A 238 19.92 8.89 -6.11
CA ALA A 238 18.92 8.26 -5.26
C ALA A 238 18.18 7.12 -5.96
N VAL A 239 17.82 7.29 -7.24
CA VAL A 239 17.15 6.25 -8.03
C VAL A 239 18.08 5.06 -8.29
N ASP A 240 19.36 5.29 -8.57
CA ASP A 240 20.33 4.20 -8.77
C ASP A 240 20.56 3.41 -7.47
N GLU A 241 20.60 4.11 -6.33
CA GLU A 241 20.66 3.45 -5.03
C GLU A 241 19.41 2.61 -4.77
N PHE A 242 18.22 3.15 -5.04
CA PHE A 242 16.95 2.42 -4.96
C PHE A 242 16.97 1.16 -5.83
N VAL A 243 17.43 1.27 -7.08
CA VAL A 243 17.55 0.12 -7.99
C VAL A 243 18.46 -0.96 -7.41
N ARG A 244 19.61 -0.59 -6.84
CA ARG A 244 20.52 -1.56 -6.19
C ARG A 244 19.88 -2.23 -4.99
N ALA A 245 19.23 -1.45 -4.10
CA ALA A 245 18.55 -1.96 -2.92
C ALA A 245 17.37 -2.87 -3.29
N ALA A 246 16.55 -2.47 -4.27
CA ALA A 246 15.43 -3.26 -4.76
C ALA A 246 15.89 -4.60 -5.37
N LYS A 247 16.95 -4.60 -6.17
CA LYS A 247 17.53 -5.85 -6.71
C LYS A 247 18.01 -6.78 -5.61
N ALA A 248 18.75 -6.26 -4.63
CA ALA A 248 19.24 -7.05 -3.50
C ALA A 248 18.07 -7.67 -2.71
N THR A 249 17.01 -6.88 -2.48
CA THR A 249 15.78 -7.33 -1.81
C THR A 249 15.09 -8.45 -2.58
N LEU A 250 14.95 -8.33 -3.91
CA LEU A 250 14.31 -9.35 -4.75
C LEU A 250 15.14 -10.62 -4.88
N ILE A 251 16.47 -10.52 -4.96
CA ILE A 251 17.39 -11.67 -4.95
C ILE A 251 17.25 -12.41 -3.60
N ARG A 252 17.26 -11.68 -2.48
CA ARG A 252 17.06 -12.26 -1.14
C ARG A 252 15.69 -12.94 -1.02
N ARG A 253 14.63 -12.34 -1.56
CA ARG A 253 13.31 -12.97 -1.62
C ARG A 253 13.36 -14.35 -2.27
N VAL A 254 13.95 -14.43 -3.46
CA VAL A 254 14.06 -15.70 -4.21
C VAL A 254 14.92 -16.73 -3.45
N HIS A 255 16.03 -16.26 -2.83
CA HIS A 255 16.88 -17.14 -2.02
C HIS A 255 16.12 -17.72 -0.82
N ASN A 256 15.28 -16.94 -0.18
CA ASN A 256 14.52 -17.34 1.02
C ASN A 256 13.17 -18.02 0.69
N ALA A 257 12.75 -17.99 -0.58
CA ALA A 257 11.47 -18.57 -1.00
C ALA A 257 11.45 -20.09 -0.81
N PRO A 258 10.33 -20.66 -0.36
CA PRO A 258 10.13 -22.11 -0.39
C PRO A 258 10.33 -22.67 -1.81
N ALA A 259 11.01 -23.82 -1.92
CA ALA A 259 11.41 -24.41 -3.21
C ALA A 259 10.22 -24.66 -4.15
N GLU A 260 9.07 -25.02 -3.60
CA GLU A 260 7.81 -25.27 -4.33
C GLU A 260 7.20 -24.03 -4.97
N ARG A 261 7.63 -22.82 -4.56
CA ARG A 261 7.21 -21.55 -5.18
C ARG A 261 7.88 -21.31 -6.52
N HIS A 262 9.03 -21.93 -6.77
CA HIS A 262 9.81 -21.78 -8.02
C HIS A 262 10.02 -20.33 -8.44
N GLU A 263 10.23 -19.41 -7.49
CA GLU A 263 10.29 -17.95 -7.76
C GLU A 263 11.49 -17.52 -8.61
N SER A 264 12.54 -18.36 -8.70
CA SER A 264 13.71 -18.10 -9.55
C SER A 264 13.35 -17.85 -11.03
N ARG A 265 12.27 -18.48 -11.53
CA ARG A 265 11.77 -18.30 -12.91
C ARG A 265 11.34 -16.86 -13.21
N TRP A 266 10.96 -16.09 -12.20
CA TRP A 266 10.49 -14.70 -12.36
C TRP A 266 11.59 -13.66 -12.12
N LEU A 267 12.70 -14.03 -11.48
CA LEU A 267 13.73 -13.09 -11.03
C LEU A 267 14.27 -12.24 -12.18
N SER A 268 14.56 -12.83 -13.34
CA SER A 268 15.11 -12.07 -14.49
C SER A 268 14.15 -10.97 -14.97
N GLY A 269 12.83 -11.25 -14.97
CA GLY A 269 11.80 -10.27 -15.30
C GLY A 269 11.70 -9.16 -14.26
N TRP A 270 11.75 -9.52 -12.97
CA TRP A 270 11.74 -8.55 -11.86
C TRP A 270 12.94 -7.60 -11.91
N LEU A 271 14.13 -8.14 -12.15
CA LEU A 271 15.36 -7.34 -12.24
C LEU A 271 15.36 -6.43 -13.48
N ARG A 272 14.81 -6.87 -14.62
CA ARG A 272 14.62 -6.00 -15.79
C ARG A 272 13.69 -4.83 -15.49
N ARG A 273 12.53 -5.08 -14.82
CA ARG A 273 11.60 -4.02 -14.42
C ARG A 273 12.27 -2.98 -13.55
N VAL A 274 12.96 -3.41 -12.50
CA VAL A 274 13.66 -2.52 -11.56
C VAL A 274 14.79 -1.74 -12.25
N ASN A 275 15.53 -2.37 -13.18
CA ASN A 275 16.53 -1.66 -13.99
C ASN A 275 15.94 -0.50 -14.80
N GLY A 276 14.70 -0.64 -15.26
CA GLY A 276 13.99 0.42 -15.98
C GLY A 276 13.76 1.70 -15.17
N TYR A 277 13.93 1.68 -13.85
CA TYR A 277 13.75 2.88 -13.04
C TYR A 277 14.86 3.92 -13.25
N SER A 278 16.10 3.51 -13.51
CA SER A 278 17.25 4.40 -13.81
C SER A 278 17.26 4.92 -15.25
N GLY A 279 16.63 4.23 -16.18
CA GLY A 279 16.56 4.58 -17.61
C GLY A 279 15.26 5.35 -17.91
N GLY A 280 15.24 6.64 -17.75
CA GLY A 280 14.10 7.51 -18.08
C GLY A 280 14.53 8.72 -18.86
#